data_e20a05d5f512d58996eb6e7177b7b000
#
_entry.id   e20a05d5f512d58996eb6e7177b7b000
#
_cell.length_a   1.000
_cell.length_b   1.000
_cell.length_c   1.000
_cell.angle_alpha   90.00
_cell.angle_beta   90.00
_cell.angle_gamma   90.00
#
_symmetry.space_group_name_H-M   'P 1'
#
loop_
_entity.id
_entity.type
_entity.pdbx_description
1 polymer ?
#
loop_
_entity_poly.entity_id
_entity_poly.type
_entity_poly.pdbx_seq_one_letter_code
_entity_poly.pdbx_strand_id
1 'polypeptide(L)'
;MEIKTAIVLAAGLGRKVWPYGEFRQKCTLPVANTPIVRRVVENLIEVGCERIVVVVGHYAQQVRGTLADIPNVTFVTQHPVDGTSSAVLSALAYVENEPFLVVYGDIVTIPDNFRTIIKEFCRHNVEAAALVQPLGNEDPSDWLCGSINTKEVEGNSVTKLTGIEGHPRGGSHRLCGVYAFGPTATPYLLRNPGIVTRVPVGGMPPPESEIAQSMQLMVDDDREVLAIQAEGFLVDVDKPWHVLEANNRLVDYLATQITEDQIAAGAKISDAAEINGRVVLGKNSVIGPRVVVNGTLIAGANNNITNGAILHGNILVGDQCRISDYCDVGSTAIGNRCIIGHGAEMSGVLFDKVYLYHYCEMSGVFGCATDIGAATVCGTLRFDDGDTPMRVEGRYEVPSYGANATYMGDYCRTGVNAIIMPGRRIGSYSVVGPGVILYDDVPSKTMIMAKQELVSKPWGPERYGW
;
A
#
# COMPACT_ATOMS: atom_id res chain seq x y z
N MET A 1 -15.01 -29.53 -5.31
CA MET A 1 -15.57 -28.39 -4.56
C MET A 1 -15.31 -27.13 -5.36
N GLU A 2 -16.14 -26.11 -5.26
CA GLU A 2 -15.96 -24.82 -5.92
C GLU A 2 -16.09 -23.71 -4.86
N ILE A 3 -15.18 -22.75 -4.85
CA ILE A 3 -15.27 -21.60 -3.94
C ILE A 3 -15.96 -20.46 -4.67
N LYS A 4 -17.15 -20.07 -4.20
CA LYS A 4 -17.96 -18.96 -4.75
C LYS A 4 -18.12 -17.79 -3.79
N THR A 5 -17.76 -17.99 -2.53
CA THR A 5 -17.91 -16.99 -1.47
C THR A 5 -16.55 -16.54 -0.96
N ALA A 6 -16.35 -15.24 -0.80
CA ALA A 6 -15.19 -14.69 -0.13
C ALA A 6 -15.60 -13.77 1.03
N ILE A 7 -14.86 -13.86 2.14
CA ILE A 7 -14.96 -12.98 3.30
C ILE A 7 -13.76 -12.04 3.23
N VAL A 8 -14.00 -10.73 3.16
CA VAL A 8 -12.95 -9.69 3.13
C VAL A 8 -12.90 -8.99 4.48
N LEU A 9 -11.73 -9.02 5.13
CA LEU A 9 -11.55 -8.44 6.47
C LEU A 9 -11.09 -6.99 6.37
N ALA A 10 -11.95 -6.05 6.72
CA ALA A 10 -11.71 -4.60 6.66
C ALA A 10 -12.15 -3.88 7.95
N ALA A 11 -12.04 -4.55 9.11
CA ALA A 11 -12.49 -4.00 10.40
C ALA A 11 -11.40 -3.33 11.24
N GLY A 12 -10.12 -3.60 10.96
CA GLY A 12 -8.96 -3.24 11.78
C GLY A 12 -8.74 -1.74 11.99
N LEU A 13 -8.05 -1.39 13.08
CA LEU A 13 -7.79 0.00 13.48
C LEU A 13 -6.74 0.73 12.64
N GLY A 14 -5.82 0.02 11.97
CA GLY A 14 -4.82 0.59 11.09
C GLY A 14 -3.82 1.56 11.74
N ARG A 15 -3.45 1.35 13.02
CA ARG A 15 -2.57 2.27 13.77
C ARG A 15 -1.15 2.33 13.24
N LYS A 16 -0.61 1.19 12.79
CA LYS A 16 0.78 1.07 12.33
C LYS A 16 1.05 1.82 11.02
N VAL A 17 0.01 2.10 10.21
CA VAL A 17 0.16 2.80 8.91
C VAL A 17 0.19 4.33 9.05
N TRP A 18 0.34 4.85 10.29
CA TRP A 18 0.51 6.29 10.50
C TRP A 18 1.61 6.87 9.59
N PRO A 19 1.37 8.01 8.90
CA PRO A 19 0.37 9.05 9.17
C PRO A 19 -0.98 8.89 8.44
N TYR A 20 -1.23 7.81 7.71
CA TYR A 20 -2.42 7.68 6.86
C TYR A 20 -3.65 7.07 7.56
N GLY A 21 -3.44 6.22 8.57
CA GLY A 21 -4.49 5.46 9.25
C GLY A 21 -5.26 6.21 10.33
N GLU A 22 -4.87 7.45 10.68
CA GLU A 22 -5.47 8.19 11.79
C GLU A 22 -6.87 8.71 11.48
N PHE A 23 -7.10 9.15 10.24
CA PHE A 23 -8.37 9.70 9.76
C PHE A 23 -9.00 8.91 8.63
N ARG A 24 -8.40 7.78 8.30
CA ARG A 24 -8.80 6.95 7.17
C ARG A 24 -8.72 5.48 7.56
N GLN A 25 -9.69 4.69 7.09
CA GLN A 25 -9.61 3.24 7.21
C GLN A 25 -8.47 2.70 6.33
N LYS A 26 -7.59 1.88 6.89
CA LYS A 26 -6.38 1.36 6.22
C LYS A 26 -6.68 0.77 4.84
N CYS A 27 -7.73 -0.06 4.73
CA CYS A 27 -8.10 -0.72 3.49
C CYS A 27 -8.66 0.24 2.40
N THR A 28 -8.94 1.52 2.76
CA THR A 28 -9.35 2.54 1.77
C THR A 28 -8.20 3.41 1.27
N LEU A 29 -6.96 3.11 1.67
CA LEU A 29 -5.78 3.75 1.10
C LEU A 29 -5.69 3.47 -0.40
N PRO A 30 -5.38 4.50 -1.22
CA PRO A 30 -5.24 4.30 -2.66
C PRO A 30 -3.89 3.64 -2.99
N VAL A 31 -3.95 2.60 -3.80
CA VAL A 31 -2.78 2.00 -4.45
C VAL A 31 -3.05 1.95 -5.94
N ALA A 32 -2.17 2.51 -6.74
CA ALA A 32 -2.40 2.80 -8.16
C ALA A 32 -3.78 3.46 -8.36
N ASN A 33 -4.05 4.52 -7.59
CA ASN A 33 -5.26 5.36 -7.62
C ASN A 33 -6.58 4.66 -7.30
N THR A 34 -6.55 3.40 -6.84
CA THR A 34 -7.75 2.65 -6.45
C THR A 34 -7.64 2.24 -4.98
N PRO A 35 -8.68 2.41 -4.14
CA PRO A 35 -8.68 1.92 -2.77
C PRO A 35 -8.40 0.41 -2.71
N ILE A 36 -7.56 -0.03 -1.77
CA ILE A 36 -7.10 -1.43 -1.70
C ILE A 36 -8.29 -2.39 -1.60
N VAL A 37 -9.23 -2.14 -0.69
CA VAL A 37 -10.39 -3.02 -0.49
C VAL A 37 -11.26 -3.14 -1.75
N ARG A 38 -11.38 -2.07 -2.54
CA ARG A 38 -12.10 -2.10 -3.82
C ARG A 38 -11.39 -3.02 -4.81
N ARG A 39 -10.08 -2.89 -4.93
CA ARG A 39 -9.25 -3.76 -5.78
C ARG A 39 -9.32 -5.23 -5.35
N VAL A 40 -9.28 -5.51 -4.05
CA VAL A 40 -9.46 -6.88 -3.53
C VAL A 40 -10.81 -7.44 -3.97
N VAL A 41 -11.89 -6.68 -3.80
CA VAL A 41 -13.24 -7.13 -4.17
C VAL A 41 -13.37 -7.32 -5.69
N GLU A 42 -12.89 -6.38 -6.49
CA GLU A 42 -12.89 -6.47 -7.96
C GLU A 42 -12.10 -7.70 -8.46
N ASN A 43 -10.91 -7.95 -7.90
CA ASN A 43 -10.11 -9.14 -8.22
C ASN A 43 -10.82 -10.44 -7.82
N LEU A 44 -11.50 -10.49 -6.67
CA LEU A 44 -12.27 -11.66 -6.24
C LEU A 44 -13.45 -11.96 -7.19
N ILE A 45 -14.12 -10.92 -7.66
CA ILE A 45 -15.20 -11.06 -8.67
C ILE A 45 -14.61 -11.56 -10.00
N GLU A 46 -13.46 -11.02 -10.43
CA GLU A 46 -12.76 -11.43 -11.65
C GLU A 46 -12.40 -12.93 -11.64
N VAL A 47 -11.98 -13.46 -10.49
CA VAL A 47 -11.63 -14.88 -10.36
C VAL A 47 -12.83 -15.81 -10.10
N GLY A 48 -14.05 -15.28 -10.11
CA GLY A 48 -15.30 -16.05 -10.08
C GLY A 48 -16.00 -16.13 -8.72
N CYS A 49 -15.62 -15.32 -7.73
CA CYS A 49 -16.42 -15.22 -6.50
C CYS A 49 -17.75 -14.50 -6.79
N GLU A 50 -18.85 -15.15 -6.47
CA GLU A 50 -20.22 -14.65 -6.73
C GLU A 50 -20.81 -13.88 -5.53
N ARG A 51 -20.34 -14.17 -4.31
CA ARG A 51 -20.75 -13.55 -3.05
C ARG A 51 -19.53 -13.00 -2.30
N ILE A 52 -19.57 -11.73 -1.98
CA ILE A 52 -18.50 -11.08 -1.22
C ILE A 52 -19.07 -10.55 0.09
N VAL A 53 -18.57 -11.05 1.22
CA VAL A 53 -18.95 -10.60 2.56
C VAL A 53 -17.81 -9.75 3.12
N VAL A 54 -18.04 -8.45 3.30
CA VAL A 54 -17.03 -7.53 3.81
C VAL A 54 -17.28 -7.27 5.29
N VAL A 55 -16.34 -7.68 6.12
CA VAL A 55 -16.37 -7.44 7.56
C VAL A 55 -15.78 -6.07 7.86
N VAL A 56 -16.60 -5.19 8.40
CA VAL A 56 -16.26 -3.79 8.70
C VAL A 56 -16.28 -3.52 10.21
N GLY A 57 -15.53 -2.52 10.65
CA GLY A 57 -15.44 -2.13 12.05
C GLY A 57 -15.05 -0.65 12.18
N HIS A 58 -13.78 -0.39 12.42
CA HIS A 58 -13.27 0.98 12.51
C HIS A 58 -13.47 1.72 11.17
N TYR A 59 -14.02 2.94 11.20
CA TYR A 59 -14.38 3.73 10.01
C TYR A 59 -15.22 2.96 8.97
N ALA A 60 -16.13 2.09 9.41
CA ALA A 60 -16.97 1.24 8.55
C ALA A 60 -17.64 1.98 7.40
N GLN A 61 -18.05 3.23 7.58
CA GLN A 61 -18.72 4.02 6.54
C GLN A 61 -17.81 4.35 5.36
N GLN A 62 -16.50 4.47 5.58
CA GLN A 62 -15.55 4.70 4.48
C GLN A 62 -15.44 3.46 3.59
N VAL A 63 -15.38 2.26 4.17
CA VAL A 63 -15.38 0.99 3.42
C VAL A 63 -16.70 0.80 2.66
N ARG A 64 -17.84 1.04 3.34
CA ARG A 64 -19.17 0.95 2.70
C ARG A 64 -19.30 1.91 1.53
N GLY A 65 -18.86 3.17 1.68
CA GLY A 65 -18.87 4.16 0.61
C GLY A 65 -17.98 3.78 -0.57
N THR A 66 -16.81 3.20 -0.29
CA THR A 66 -15.87 2.74 -1.34
C THR A 66 -16.44 1.62 -2.22
N LEU A 67 -17.33 0.78 -1.68
CA LEU A 67 -17.87 -0.40 -2.36
C LEU A 67 -19.37 -0.26 -2.69
N ALA A 68 -19.97 0.92 -2.53
CA ALA A 68 -21.40 1.14 -2.62
C ALA A 68 -22.00 0.83 -4.00
N ASP A 69 -21.21 0.93 -5.05
CA ASP A 69 -21.60 0.68 -6.45
C ASP A 69 -21.30 -0.74 -6.93
N ILE A 70 -20.66 -1.58 -6.10
CA ILE A 70 -20.33 -2.95 -6.47
C ILE A 70 -21.50 -3.88 -6.08
N PRO A 71 -22.10 -4.60 -7.03
CA PRO A 71 -23.18 -5.54 -6.73
C PRO A 71 -22.66 -6.76 -5.93
N ASN A 72 -23.57 -7.47 -5.26
CA ASN A 72 -23.30 -8.72 -4.53
C ASN A 72 -22.29 -8.57 -3.36
N VAL A 73 -22.13 -7.37 -2.82
CA VAL A 73 -21.36 -7.10 -1.61
C VAL A 73 -22.29 -7.00 -0.41
N THR A 74 -22.07 -7.85 0.58
CA THR A 74 -22.77 -7.82 1.88
C THR A 74 -21.84 -7.34 2.96
N PHE A 75 -22.30 -6.45 3.84
CA PHE A 75 -21.49 -5.91 4.93
C PHE A 75 -21.92 -6.48 6.28
N VAL A 76 -20.93 -6.98 7.02
CA VAL A 76 -21.10 -7.45 8.41
C VAL A 76 -20.25 -6.57 9.32
N THR A 77 -20.78 -6.16 10.47
CA THR A 77 -20.02 -5.36 11.42
C THR A 77 -19.44 -6.26 12.51
N GLN A 78 -18.12 -6.24 12.65
CA GLN A 78 -17.43 -6.88 13.78
C GLN A 78 -17.50 -5.98 15.02
N HIS A 79 -17.93 -6.55 16.15
CA HIS A 79 -17.91 -5.88 17.44
C HIS A 79 -17.82 -6.93 18.58
N PRO A 80 -16.78 -6.89 19.44
CA PRO A 80 -15.62 -6.00 19.40
C PRO A 80 -14.67 -6.32 18.23
N VAL A 81 -13.75 -5.39 17.90
CA VAL A 81 -12.67 -5.62 16.94
C VAL A 81 -11.50 -6.24 17.71
N ASP A 82 -11.43 -7.57 17.75
CA ASP A 82 -10.56 -8.36 18.62
C ASP A 82 -9.81 -9.49 17.90
N GLY A 83 -9.62 -9.34 16.59
CA GLY A 83 -8.79 -10.21 15.78
C GLY A 83 -9.46 -10.74 14.52
N THR A 84 -8.67 -11.37 13.69
CA THR A 84 -9.08 -11.81 12.33
C THR A 84 -10.00 -13.03 12.37
N SER A 85 -9.81 -13.98 13.30
CA SER A 85 -10.71 -15.13 13.47
C SER A 85 -12.10 -14.69 13.93
N SER A 86 -12.19 -13.76 14.88
CA SER A 86 -13.44 -13.16 15.34
C SER A 86 -14.17 -12.44 14.20
N ALA A 87 -13.42 -11.75 13.32
CA ALA A 87 -13.99 -11.14 12.12
C ALA A 87 -14.66 -12.20 11.21
N VAL A 88 -13.97 -13.33 10.94
CA VAL A 88 -14.53 -14.43 10.15
C VAL A 88 -15.76 -15.03 10.82
N LEU A 89 -15.71 -15.26 12.14
CA LEU A 89 -16.87 -15.79 12.90
C LEU A 89 -18.12 -14.93 12.75
N SER A 90 -17.96 -13.60 12.70
CA SER A 90 -19.10 -12.69 12.50
C SER A 90 -19.76 -12.83 11.11
N ALA A 91 -19.04 -13.39 10.13
CA ALA A 91 -19.50 -13.58 8.77
C ALA A 91 -19.92 -15.02 8.43
N LEU A 92 -19.72 -16.00 9.33
CA LEU A 92 -19.96 -17.44 9.04
C LEU A 92 -21.39 -17.77 8.61
N ALA A 93 -22.39 -17.03 9.10
CA ALA A 93 -23.77 -17.24 8.69
C ALA A 93 -24.02 -17.04 7.18
N TYR A 94 -23.09 -16.41 6.47
CA TYR A 94 -23.18 -16.11 5.05
C TYR A 94 -22.47 -17.12 4.15
N VAL A 95 -21.74 -18.09 4.71
CA VAL A 95 -21.00 -19.11 3.93
C VAL A 95 -21.70 -20.47 3.85
N GLU A 96 -22.83 -20.67 4.56
CA GLU A 96 -23.79 -21.78 4.38
C GLU A 96 -23.19 -23.19 4.28
N ASN A 97 -22.16 -23.51 5.08
CA ASN A 97 -21.40 -24.76 5.01
C ASN A 97 -20.72 -25.07 3.67
N GLU A 98 -20.48 -24.06 2.86
CA GLU A 98 -19.69 -24.14 1.64
C GLU A 98 -18.24 -23.78 1.88
N PRO A 99 -17.30 -24.18 1.00
CA PRO A 99 -15.92 -23.69 1.07
C PRO A 99 -15.89 -22.19 0.72
N PHE A 100 -14.99 -21.45 1.39
CA PHE A 100 -14.89 -20.01 1.23
C PHE A 100 -13.45 -19.51 1.30
N LEU A 101 -13.19 -18.35 0.69
CA LEU A 101 -11.96 -17.60 0.88
C LEU A 101 -12.09 -16.63 2.05
N VAL A 102 -10.97 -16.40 2.73
CA VAL A 102 -10.76 -15.25 3.62
C VAL A 102 -9.61 -14.44 3.06
N VAL A 103 -9.82 -13.14 2.88
CA VAL A 103 -8.82 -12.22 2.34
C VAL A 103 -8.76 -10.99 3.22
N TYR A 104 -7.55 -10.60 3.62
CA TYR A 104 -7.37 -9.32 4.30
C TYR A 104 -7.60 -8.17 3.32
N GLY A 105 -8.36 -7.18 3.74
CA GLY A 105 -8.80 -6.06 2.89
C GLY A 105 -7.70 -5.05 2.55
N ASP A 106 -6.51 -5.24 3.07
CA ASP A 106 -5.31 -4.43 2.90
C ASP A 106 -4.19 -5.12 2.09
N ILE A 107 -4.49 -6.28 1.48
CA ILE A 107 -3.56 -7.00 0.61
C ILE A 107 -3.58 -6.42 -0.80
N VAL A 108 -2.41 -6.13 -1.34
CA VAL A 108 -2.22 -5.73 -2.74
C VAL A 108 -1.45 -6.83 -3.47
N THR A 109 -2.11 -7.43 -4.44
CA THR A 109 -1.53 -8.54 -5.22
C THR A 109 -2.20 -8.66 -6.59
N ILE A 110 -1.68 -9.55 -7.44
CA ILE A 110 -2.27 -9.89 -8.72
C ILE A 110 -3.46 -10.86 -8.58
N PRO A 111 -4.45 -10.83 -9.49
CA PRO A 111 -5.61 -11.73 -9.44
C PRO A 111 -5.22 -13.22 -9.45
N ASP A 112 -4.10 -13.56 -10.09
CA ASP A 112 -3.63 -14.95 -10.22
C ASP A 112 -3.35 -15.62 -8.88
N ASN A 113 -2.96 -14.88 -7.86
CA ASN A 113 -2.78 -15.43 -6.51
C ASN A 113 -4.11 -15.94 -5.91
N PHE A 114 -5.21 -15.23 -6.14
CA PHE A 114 -6.54 -15.72 -5.73
C PHE A 114 -6.97 -16.92 -6.57
N ARG A 115 -6.70 -16.90 -7.87
CA ARG A 115 -7.01 -18.01 -8.78
C ARG A 115 -6.25 -19.28 -8.40
N THR A 116 -4.97 -19.15 -8.06
CA THR A 116 -4.11 -20.26 -7.69
C THR A 116 -4.53 -20.92 -6.37
N ILE A 117 -4.83 -20.14 -5.33
CA ILE A 117 -5.28 -20.74 -4.06
C ILE A 117 -6.63 -21.46 -4.21
N ILE A 118 -7.59 -20.90 -4.96
CA ILE A 118 -8.87 -21.55 -5.25
C ILE A 118 -8.65 -22.87 -5.98
N LYS A 119 -7.84 -22.85 -7.04
CA LYS A 119 -7.54 -24.01 -7.87
C LYS A 119 -6.88 -25.13 -7.08
N GLU A 120 -5.83 -24.83 -6.34
CA GLU A 120 -5.06 -25.85 -5.61
C GLU A 120 -5.86 -26.39 -4.41
N PHE A 121 -6.60 -25.54 -3.70
CA PHE A 121 -7.52 -25.97 -2.65
C PHE A 121 -8.57 -27.00 -3.19
N CYS A 122 -9.21 -26.66 -4.30
CA CYS A 122 -10.22 -27.54 -4.92
C CYS A 122 -9.61 -28.83 -5.47
N ARG A 123 -8.43 -28.75 -6.10
CA ARG A 123 -7.71 -29.89 -6.68
C ARG A 123 -7.32 -30.93 -5.64
N HIS A 124 -6.80 -30.49 -4.51
CA HIS A 124 -6.33 -31.40 -3.45
C HIS A 124 -7.42 -31.79 -2.47
N ASN A 125 -8.60 -31.18 -2.55
CA ASN A 125 -9.75 -31.45 -1.67
C ASN A 125 -9.39 -31.45 -0.19
N VAL A 126 -8.60 -30.44 0.23
CA VAL A 126 -8.09 -30.28 1.60
C VAL A 126 -9.07 -29.47 2.46
N GLU A 127 -8.81 -29.44 3.77
CA GLU A 127 -9.66 -28.71 4.73
C GLU A 127 -9.31 -27.22 4.81
N ALA A 128 -8.04 -26.86 4.58
CA ALA A 128 -7.58 -25.48 4.53
C ALA A 128 -6.35 -25.30 3.62
N ALA A 129 -6.17 -24.07 3.15
CA ALA A 129 -4.97 -23.63 2.44
C ALA A 129 -4.65 -22.19 2.81
N ALA A 130 -3.36 -21.82 2.74
CA ALA A 130 -2.88 -20.47 2.93
C ALA A 130 -1.92 -20.08 1.82
N LEU A 131 -2.00 -18.83 1.35
CA LEU A 131 -0.90 -18.25 0.60
C LEU A 131 0.26 -17.94 1.55
N VAL A 132 1.46 -18.29 1.10
CA VAL A 132 2.72 -18.03 1.81
C VAL A 132 3.70 -17.36 0.86
N GLN A 133 4.64 -16.62 1.42
CA GLN A 133 5.70 -15.98 0.66
C GLN A 133 7.04 -16.17 1.38
N PRO A 134 8.14 -16.49 0.66
CA PRO A 134 9.47 -16.45 1.25
C PRO A 134 9.77 -15.09 1.84
N LEU A 135 10.33 -15.04 3.04
CA LEU A 135 10.69 -13.78 3.71
C LEU A 135 11.80 -13.00 2.98
N GLY A 136 12.70 -13.71 2.28
CA GLY A 136 13.85 -13.05 1.67
C GLY A 136 14.69 -12.34 2.73
N ASN A 137 14.76 -11.00 2.64
CA ASN A 137 15.50 -10.16 3.59
C ASN A 137 14.59 -9.52 4.67
N GLU A 138 13.30 -9.86 4.72
CA GLU A 138 12.38 -9.35 5.75
C GLU A 138 12.70 -9.97 7.12
N ASP A 139 12.52 -9.20 8.20
CA ASP A 139 12.71 -9.70 9.55
C ASP A 139 11.52 -10.61 9.96
N PRO A 140 11.76 -11.89 10.29
CA PRO A 140 10.69 -12.78 10.72
C PRO A 140 9.90 -12.27 11.92
N SER A 141 10.52 -11.45 12.77
CA SER A 141 9.87 -10.89 13.97
C SER A 141 8.73 -9.91 13.64
N ASP A 142 8.62 -9.46 12.40
CA ASP A 142 7.54 -8.59 11.96
C ASP A 142 6.30 -9.36 11.49
N TRP A 143 6.38 -10.69 11.32
CA TRP A 143 5.39 -11.49 10.63
C TRP A 143 4.86 -12.69 11.42
N LEU A 144 3.68 -13.17 11.02
CA LEU A 144 3.25 -14.54 11.31
C LEU A 144 3.92 -15.47 10.30
N CYS A 145 4.74 -16.40 10.78
CA CYS A 145 5.56 -17.25 9.94
C CYS A 145 5.05 -18.69 9.94
N GLY A 146 5.06 -19.32 8.76
CA GLY A 146 4.74 -20.73 8.55
C GLY A 146 5.98 -21.58 8.32
N SER A 147 6.08 -22.70 9.02
CA SER A 147 6.99 -23.80 8.67
C SER A 147 6.32 -24.66 7.61
N ILE A 148 7.04 -25.00 6.55
CA ILE A 148 6.51 -25.78 5.42
C ILE A 148 7.27 -27.07 5.22
N ASN A 149 6.58 -28.08 4.67
CA ASN A 149 7.18 -29.34 4.23
C ASN A 149 6.64 -29.70 2.84
N THR A 150 7.55 -29.91 1.90
CA THR A 150 7.22 -30.26 0.52
C THR A 150 7.46 -31.76 0.31
N LYS A 151 6.46 -32.44 -0.25
CA LYS A 151 6.54 -33.86 -0.62
C LYS A 151 6.15 -34.04 -2.08
N GLU A 152 6.86 -34.93 -2.75
CA GLU A 152 6.46 -35.37 -4.08
C GLU A 152 5.38 -36.46 -3.96
N VAL A 153 4.22 -36.20 -4.56
CA VAL A 153 3.09 -37.13 -4.63
C VAL A 153 2.69 -37.31 -6.09
N GLU A 154 2.85 -38.52 -6.61
CA GLU A 154 2.49 -38.84 -8.02
C GLU A 154 3.10 -37.88 -9.06
N GLY A 155 4.36 -37.45 -8.83
CA GLY A 155 5.06 -36.51 -9.72
C GLY A 155 4.65 -35.05 -9.59
N ASN A 156 3.84 -34.69 -8.59
CA ASN A 156 3.50 -33.31 -8.25
C ASN A 156 4.08 -32.97 -6.89
N SER A 157 4.62 -31.76 -6.78
CA SER A 157 5.10 -31.20 -5.51
C SER A 157 3.93 -30.65 -4.70
N VAL A 158 3.69 -31.17 -3.51
CA VAL A 158 2.65 -30.71 -2.58
C VAL A 158 3.33 -30.16 -1.33
N THR A 159 3.10 -28.89 -1.06
CA THR A 159 3.67 -28.20 0.10
C THR A 159 2.58 -28.00 1.17
N LYS A 160 2.88 -28.41 2.43
CA LYS A 160 1.98 -28.31 3.57
C LYS A 160 2.57 -27.45 4.66
N LEU A 161 1.71 -26.74 5.40
CA LEU A 161 2.08 -26.12 6.66
C LEU A 161 2.28 -27.21 7.73
N THR A 162 3.38 -27.11 8.47
CA THR A 162 3.72 -28.01 9.59
C THR A 162 3.74 -27.28 10.94
N GLY A 163 3.65 -25.97 10.93
CA GLY A 163 3.55 -25.13 12.11
C GLY A 163 3.43 -23.66 11.75
N ILE A 164 2.83 -22.89 12.64
CA ILE A 164 2.69 -21.42 12.51
C ILE A 164 3.20 -20.79 13.81
N GLU A 165 4.07 -19.81 13.69
CA GLU A 165 4.64 -19.06 14.81
C GLU A 165 4.38 -17.58 14.65
N GLY A 166 4.04 -16.92 15.74
CA GLY A 166 3.88 -15.47 15.79
C GLY A 166 5.21 -14.77 16.06
N HIS A 167 5.65 -13.91 15.14
CA HIS A 167 6.82 -13.05 15.33
C HIS A 167 8.08 -13.81 15.79
N PRO A 168 8.49 -14.89 15.09
CA PRO A 168 9.59 -15.73 15.52
C PRO A 168 10.96 -15.04 15.30
N ARG A 169 12.00 -15.60 15.93
CA ARG A 169 13.39 -15.15 15.70
C ARG A 169 14.00 -15.66 14.39
N GLY A 170 13.36 -16.61 13.76
CA GLY A 170 13.76 -17.17 12.47
C GLY A 170 12.57 -17.80 11.79
N GLY A 171 12.55 -17.79 10.47
CA GLY A 171 11.47 -18.33 9.65
C GLY A 171 11.86 -18.31 8.19
N SER A 172 11.16 -19.05 7.37
CA SER A 172 11.42 -19.08 5.93
C SER A 172 10.30 -18.45 5.10
N HIS A 173 9.06 -18.52 5.60
CA HIS A 173 7.89 -18.04 4.89
C HIS A 173 6.96 -17.28 5.84
N ARG A 174 6.39 -16.18 5.35
CA ARG A 174 5.30 -15.47 6.03
C ARG A 174 3.95 -15.88 5.47
N LEU A 175 2.91 -15.80 6.31
CA LEU A 175 1.52 -15.92 5.87
C LEU A 175 1.09 -14.61 5.19
N CYS A 176 0.30 -14.72 4.13
CA CYS A 176 -0.01 -13.60 3.24
C CYS A 176 -1.43 -13.03 3.37
N GLY A 177 -2.17 -13.36 4.45
CA GLY A 177 -3.52 -12.83 4.65
C GLY A 177 -4.56 -13.31 3.63
N VAL A 178 -4.30 -14.42 2.94
CA VAL A 178 -5.22 -15.07 1.99
C VAL A 178 -5.31 -16.55 2.33
N TYR A 179 -6.53 -17.00 2.66
CA TYR A 179 -6.80 -18.34 3.15
C TYR A 179 -8.02 -18.94 2.46
N ALA A 180 -8.01 -20.25 2.22
CA ALA A 180 -9.18 -21.02 1.81
C ALA A 180 -9.56 -22.02 2.90
N PHE A 181 -10.84 -22.12 3.20
CA PHE A 181 -11.39 -23.01 4.21
C PHE A 181 -12.53 -23.86 3.64
N GLY A 182 -12.52 -25.15 4.00
CA GLY A 182 -13.66 -26.03 3.82
C GLY A 182 -14.65 -25.95 4.99
N PRO A 183 -15.82 -26.54 4.87
CA PRO A 183 -16.86 -26.53 5.91
C PRO A 183 -16.37 -27.11 7.27
N THR A 184 -15.44 -28.05 7.23
CA THR A 184 -14.87 -28.73 8.41
C THR A 184 -13.91 -27.83 9.23
N ALA A 185 -13.52 -26.66 8.72
CA ALA A 185 -12.66 -25.71 9.43
C ALA A 185 -13.42 -24.89 10.50
N THR A 186 -14.77 -24.77 10.40
CA THR A 186 -15.58 -23.98 11.35
C THR A 186 -15.35 -24.31 12.83
N PRO A 187 -15.25 -25.58 13.26
CA PRO A 187 -14.94 -25.92 14.66
C PRO A 187 -13.61 -25.34 15.15
N TYR A 188 -12.61 -25.21 14.29
CA TYR A 188 -11.29 -24.66 14.64
C TYR A 188 -11.33 -23.14 14.80
N LEU A 189 -12.16 -22.45 14.00
CA LEU A 189 -12.41 -21.02 14.19
C LEU A 189 -13.10 -20.76 15.54
N LEU A 190 -14.09 -21.60 15.92
CA LEU A 190 -14.79 -21.51 17.20
C LEU A 190 -13.92 -21.87 18.43
N ARG A 191 -12.94 -22.75 18.26
CA ARG A 191 -12.00 -23.17 19.32
C ARG A 191 -10.81 -22.24 19.47
N ASN A 192 -10.71 -21.16 18.69
CA ASN A 192 -9.60 -20.21 18.75
C ASN A 192 -9.45 -19.65 20.18
N PRO A 193 -8.25 -19.74 20.82
CA PRO A 193 -8.06 -19.36 22.20
C PRO A 193 -8.01 -17.85 22.44
N GLY A 194 -8.09 -17.01 21.39
CA GLY A 194 -7.97 -15.55 21.47
C GLY A 194 -6.56 -15.02 21.69
N ILE A 195 -5.56 -15.87 21.53
CA ILE A 195 -4.13 -15.51 21.59
C ILE A 195 -3.35 -16.38 20.60
N VAL A 196 -2.19 -15.89 20.14
CA VAL A 196 -1.21 -16.69 19.41
C VAL A 196 -0.38 -17.48 20.42
N THR A 197 -0.42 -18.82 20.36
CA THR A 197 0.18 -19.69 21.39
C THR A 197 1.65 -19.98 21.16
N ARG A 198 2.12 -19.96 19.91
CA ARG A 198 3.51 -20.20 19.53
C ARG A 198 4.19 -18.85 19.27
N VAL A 199 4.85 -18.33 20.29
CA VAL A 199 5.65 -17.09 20.24
C VAL A 199 7.02 -17.33 20.87
N PRO A 200 8.06 -16.52 20.55
CA PRO A 200 9.37 -16.63 21.16
C PRO A 200 9.31 -16.53 22.69
N VAL A 201 10.21 -17.24 23.38
CA VAL A 201 10.34 -17.12 24.83
C VAL A 201 10.58 -15.67 25.23
N GLY A 202 9.77 -15.16 26.18
CA GLY A 202 9.80 -13.76 26.63
C GLY A 202 8.98 -12.81 25.76
N GLY A 203 8.39 -13.29 24.65
CA GLY A 203 7.38 -12.56 23.92
C GLY A 203 6.04 -12.52 24.66
N MET A 204 5.34 -11.41 24.58
CA MET A 204 3.96 -11.28 25.06
C MET A 204 3.03 -11.37 23.86
N PRO A 205 2.29 -12.48 23.65
CA PRO A 205 1.36 -12.56 22.54
C PRO A 205 0.24 -11.51 22.72
N PRO A 206 -0.17 -10.82 21.65
CA PRO A 206 -1.31 -9.93 21.74
C PRO A 206 -2.57 -10.76 22.06
N PRO A 207 -3.50 -10.22 22.88
CA PRO A 207 -4.79 -10.86 23.16
C PRO A 207 -5.74 -10.67 21.97
N GLU A 208 -5.42 -11.27 20.84
CA GLU A 208 -6.17 -11.19 19.59
C GLU A 208 -6.49 -12.57 19.05
N SER A 209 -7.71 -12.74 18.54
CA SER A 209 -8.18 -13.98 17.95
C SER A 209 -7.73 -14.07 16.48
N GLU A 210 -6.48 -14.50 16.28
CA GLU A 210 -5.87 -14.58 14.95
C GLU A 210 -6.29 -15.85 14.20
N ILE A 211 -6.64 -15.72 12.92
CA ILE A 211 -7.02 -16.85 12.04
C ILE A 211 -5.87 -17.86 11.88
N ALA A 212 -4.65 -17.37 11.90
CA ALA A 212 -3.45 -18.20 11.87
C ALA A 212 -3.38 -19.19 13.05
N GLN A 213 -3.88 -18.79 14.24
CA GLN A 213 -3.98 -19.69 15.40
C GLN A 213 -5.02 -20.78 15.20
N SER A 214 -6.14 -20.50 14.52
CA SER A 214 -7.12 -21.52 14.16
C SER A 214 -6.52 -22.56 13.20
N MET A 215 -5.70 -22.11 12.24
CA MET A 215 -4.97 -23.02 11.34
C MET A 215 -3.90 -23.82 12.09
N GLN A 216 -3.22 -23.22 13.09
CA GLN A 216 -2.29 -23.94 13.94
C GLN A 216 -2.99 -25.10 14.69
N LEU A 217 -4.21 -24.88 15.20
CA LEU A 217 -5.00 -25.95 15.82
C LEU A 217 -5.35 -27.07 14.82
N MET A 218 -5.58 -26.74 13.54
CA MET A 218 -5.78 -27.77 12.50
C MET A 218 -4.51 -28.59 12.29
N VAL A 219 -3.35 -27.93 12.22
CA VAL A 219 -2.05 -28.61 12.09
C VAL A 219 -1.76 -29.51 13.32
N ASP A 220 -2.07 -29.04 14.53
CA ASP A 220 -1.89 -29.81 15.78
C ASP A 220 -2.80 -31.03 15.85
N ASP A 221 -3.98 -30.99 15.22
CA ASP A 221 -4.92 -32.11 15.08
C ASP A 221 -4.65 -32.95 13.79
N ASP A 222 -3.42 -32.88 13.21
CA ASP A 222 -2.97 -33.60 12.01
C ASP A 222 -3.85 -33.36 10.76
N ARG A 223 -4.54 -32.20 10.67
CA ARG A 223 -5.30 -31.83 9.49
C ARG A 223 -4.41 -31.26 8.40
N GLU A 224 -4.73 -31.58 7.16
CA GLU A 224 -3.97 -31.10 6.03
C GLU A 224 -4.26 -29.63 5.73
N VAL A 225 -3.25 -28.78 5.88
CA VAL A 225 -3.27 -27.35 5.51
C VAL A 225 -2.22 -27.12 4.42
N LEU A 226 -2.66 -26.78 3.21
CA LEU A 226 -1.74 -26.48 2.11
C LEU A 226 -1.05 -25.13 2.32
N ALA A 227 0.24 -25.08 2.00
CA ALA A 227 1.00 -23.86 1.83
C ALA A 227 1.18 -23.61 0.33
N ILE A 228 0.58 -22.56 -0.20
CA ILE A 228 0.63 -22.22 -1.62
C ILE A 228 1.47 -20.97 -1.76
N GLN A 229 2.56 -21.06 -2.52
CA GLN A 229 3.45 -19.93 -2.71
C GLN A 229 2.80 -18.87 -3.59
N ALA A 230 2.80 -17.61 -3.12
CA ALA A 230 2.34 -16.47 -3.89
C ALA A 230 3.29 -16.21 -5.07
N GLU A 231 2.73 -15.87 -6.22
CA GLU A 231 3.45 -15.52 -7.43
C GLU A 231 3.50 -14.01 -7.64
N GLY A 232 4.48 -13.55 -8.41
CA GLY A 232 4.67 -12.13 -8.72
C GLY A 232 4.96 -11.31 -7.47
N PHE A 233 4.01 -10.48 -7.05
CA PHE A 233 4.13 -9.71 -5.81
C PHE A 233 2.88 -9.83 -4.94
N LEU A 234 3.10 -9.70 -3.63
CA LEU A 234 2.05 -9.58 -2.63
C LEU A 234 2.56 -8.67 -1.52
N VAL A 235 1.86 -7.57 -1.28
CA VAL A 235 2.18 -6.60 -0.21
C VAL A 235 1.01 -6.52 0.77
N ASP A 236 1.28 -6.81 2.03
CA ASP A 236 0.39 -6.51 3.15
C ASP A 236 0.65 -5.07 3.60
N VAL A 237 -0.32 -4.19 3.38
CA VAL A 237 -0.16 -2.75 3.65
C VAL A 237 -0.41 -2.47 5.13
N ASP A 238 0.58 -2.77 5.97
CA ASP A 238 0.53 -2.58 7.43
C ASP A 238 1.30 -1.34 7.91
N LYS A 239 2.25 -0.86 7.13
CA LYS A 239 3.15 0.26 7.46
C LYS A 239 3.10 1.35 6.37
N PRO A 240 3.53 2.59 6.65
CA PRO A 240 3.53 3.67 5.64
C PRO A 240 4.40 3.34 4.42
N TRP A 241 5.53 2.67 4.59
CA TRP A 241 6.41 2.27 3.47
C TRP A 241 5.81 1.15 2.61
N HIS A 242 4.93 0.32 3.15
CA HIS A 242 4.20 -0.65 2.34
C HIS A 242 3.24 0.03 1.35
N VAL A 243 2.77 1.27 1.65
CA VAL A 243 1.99 2.06 0.68
C VAL A 243 2.85 2.43 -0.53
N LEU A 244 4.10 2.85 -0.30
CA LEU A 244 5.04 3.17 -1.36
C LEU A 244 5.38 1.91 -2.19
N GLU A 245 5.75 0.83 -1.52
CA GLU A 245 6.08 -0.45 -2.16
C GLU A 245 4.91 -0.98 -2.99
N ALA A 246 3.71 -1.03 -2.41
CA ALA A 246 2.52 -1.55 -3.09
C ALA A 246 2.17 -0.73 -4.35
N ASN A 247 2.31 0.61 -4.30
CA ASN A 247 2.12 1.45 -5.48
C ASN A 247 3.14 1.12 -6.57
N ASN A 248 4.43 1.07 -6.23
CA ASN A 248 5.48 0.81 -7.21
C ASN A 248 5.32 -0.58 -7.85
N ARG A 249 5.13 -1.64 -7.03
CA ARG A 249 4.92 -3.01 -7.52
C ARG A 249 3.70 -3.11 -8.44
N LEU A 250 2.60 -2.47 -8.04
CA LEU A 250 1.37 -2.54 -8.84
C LEU A 250 1.46 -1.71 -10.13
N VAL A 251 2.07 -0.52 -10.10
CA VAL A 251 2.28 0.30 -11.31
C VAL A 251 3.20 -0.44 -12.28
N ASP A 252 4.26 -1.08 -11.78
CA ASP A 252 5.14 -1.92 -12.61
C ASP A 252 4.37 -3.08 -13.25
N TYR A 253 3.53 -3.77 -12.48
CA TYR A 253 2.69 -4.84 -13.01
C TYR A 253 1.73 -4.32 -14.09
N LEU A 254 1.01 -3.22 -13.83
CA LEU A 254 0.09 -2.62 -14.80
C LEU A 254 0.82 -2.21 -16.08
N ALA A 255 2.02 -1.67 -15.97
CA ALA A 255 2.85 -1.31 -17.12
C ALA A 255 3.20 -2.53 -18.00
N THR A 256 3.44 -3.71 -17.40
CA THR A 256 3.71 -4.94 -18.18
C THR A 256 2.50 -5.41 -19.00
N GLN A 257 1.29 -4.98 -18.62
CA GLN A 257 0.07 -5.34 -19.36
C GLN A 257 -0.15 -4.45 -20.60
N ILE A 258 0.62 -3.36 -20.74
CA ILE A 258 0.49 -2.44 -21.88
C ILE A 258 1.38 -2.92 -23.02
N THR A 259 0.80 -3.56 -24.02
CA THR A 259 1.50 -4.10 -25.18
C THR A 259 1.56 -3.13 -26.37
N GLU A 260 0.63 -2.17 -26.43
CA GLU A 260 0.53 -1.16 -27.48
C GLU A 260 0.05 0.19 -26.93
N ASP A 261 0.31 1.27 -27.67
CA ASP A 261 -0.16 2.59 -27.28
C ASP A 261 -1.68 2.70 -27.40
N GLN A 262 -2.33 3.36 -26.43
CA GLN A 262 -3.77 3.55 -26.37
C GLN A 262 -4.08 5.04 -26.25
N ILE A 263 -4.53 5.68 -27.31
CA ILE A 263 -4.83 7.11 -27.35
C ILE A 263 -6.33 7.33 -27.47
N ALA A 264 -6.95 7.81 -26.39
CA ALA A 264 -8.39 8.03 -26.34
C ALA A 264 -8.85 9.24 -27.16
N ALA A 265 -10.15 9.34 -27.40
CA ALA A 265 -10.74 10.43 -28.17
C ALA A 265 -10.39 11.83 -27.58
N GLY A 266 -9.95 12.74 -28.45
CA GLY A 266 -9.55 14.10 -28.09
C GLY A 266 -8.18 14.21 -27.41
N ALA A 267 -7.50 13.10 -27.10
CA ALA A 267 -6.14 13.12 -26.60
C ALA A 267 -5.14 13.47 -27.72
N LYS A 268 -4.05 14.14 -27.34
CA LYS A 268 -3.05 14.65 -28.30
C LYS A 268 -1.63 14.44 -27.77
N ILE A 269 -0.75 14.00 -28.65
CA ILE A 269 0.70 13.98 -28.42
C ILE A 269 1.32 14.93 -29.44
N SER A 270 2.17 15.85 -28.96
CA SER A 270 2.88 16.77 -29.85
C SER A 270 3.89 16.02 -30.73
N ASP A 271 3.99 16.40 -32.00
CA ASP A 271 5.00 15.86 -32.91
C ASP A 271 6.45 16.15 -32.46
N ALA A 272 6.62 17.12 -31.56
CA ALA A 272 7.91 17.45 -30.96
C ALA A 272 8.12 16.78 -29.59
N ALA A 273 7.26 15.87 -29.15
CA ALA A 273 7.49 15.02 -27.99
C ALA A 273 8.32 13.80 -28.39
N GLU A 274 9.11 13.29 -27.44
CA GLU A 274 9.94 12.10 -27.61
C GLU A 274 9.37 10.96 -26.76
N ILE A 275 8.87 9.91 -27.42
CA ILE A 275 8.24 8.77 -26.74
C ILE A 275 9.14 7.54 -26.94
N ASN A 276 9.87 7.18 -25.88
CA ASN A 276 10.78 6.04 -25.81
C ASN A 276 10.20 4.92 -24.92
N GLY A 277 8.94 4.55 -25.20
CA GLY A 277 8.24 3.53 -24.42
C GLY A 277 6.80 3.35 -24.83
N ARG A 278 5.88 3.23 -23.87
CA ARG A 278 4.44 3.04 -24.10
C ARG A 278 3.60 4.15 -23.47
N VAL A 279 2.52 4.49 -24.15
CA VAL A 279 1.60 5.54 -23.66
C VAL A 279 0.16 5.07 -23.73
N VAL A 280 -0.51 5.10 -22.57
CA VAL A 280 -1.97 5.07 -22.45
C VAL A 280 -2.42 6.48 -22.08
N LEU A 281 -3.16 7.15 -22.97
CA LEU A 281 -3.57 8.55 -22.77
C LEU A 281 -5.09 8.65 -22.78
N GLY A 282 -5.67 8.99 -21.65
CA GLY A 282 -7.12 9.13 -21.47
C GLY A 282 -7.70 10.33 -22.23
N LYS A 283 -9.03 10.39 -22.28
CA LYS A 283 -9.79 11.37 -23.06
C LYS A 283 -9.34 12.81 -22.78
N ASN A 284 -9.14 13.60 -23.86
CA ASN A 284 -8.73 15.02 -23.83
C ASN A 284 -7.40 15.31 -23.13
N SER A 285 -6.58 14.33 -22.85
CA SER A 285 -5.25 14.54 -22.26
C SER A 285 -4.24 14.97 -23.33
N VAL A 286 -3.24 15.75 -22.93
CA VAL A 286 -2.28 16.36 -23.85
C VAL A 286 -0.85 16.11 -23.36
N ILE A 287 0.00 15.62 -24.25
CA ILE A 287 1.46 15.60 -24.11
C ILE A 287 2.01 16.72 -25.01
N GLY A 288 2.61 17.73 -24.39
CA GLY A 288 3.12 18.93 -25.04
C GLY A 288 4.47 18.72 -25.77
N PRO A 289 4.99 19.78 -26.40
CA PRO A 289 6.25 19.72 -27.15
C PRO A 289 7.44 19.48 -26.19
N ARG A 290 8.46 18.77 -26.69
CA ARG A 290 9.71 18.43 -25.96
C ARG A 290 9.51 17.67 -24.65
N VAL A 291 8.33 17.13 -24.42
CA VAL A 291 8.13 16.14 -23.35
C VAL A 291 8.83 14.88 -23.74
N VAL A 292 9.58 14.28 -22.82
CA VAL A 292 10.29 13.02 -23.00
C VAL A 292 9.62 11.97 -22.14
N VAL A 293 9.23 10.84 -22.72
CA VAL A 293 8.70 9.67 -21.98
C VAL A 293 9.65 8.49 -22.18
N ASN A 294 10.37 8.12 -21.12
CA ASN A 294 11.29 6.99 -21.07
C ASN A 294 10.71 5.89 -20.16
N GLY A 295 9.87 5.02 -20.72
CA GLY A 295 9.18 3.95 -19.99
C GLY A 295 7.69 3.91 -20.32
N THR A 296 6.85 3.52 -19.35
CA THR A 296 5.40 3.41 -19.58
C THR A 296 4.63 4.51 -18.84
N LEU A 297 3.89 5.32 -19.59
CA LEU A 297 2.97 6.32 -19.06
C LEU A 297 1.53 5.83 -19.19
N ILE A 298 0.83 5.66 -18.06
CA ILE A 298 -0.60 5.37 -18.01
C ILE A 298 -1.28 6.62 -17.42
N ALA A 299 -1.90 7.43 -18.26
CA ALA A 299 -2.54 8.69 -17.85
C ALA A 299 -4.05 8.64 -18.09
N GLY A 300 -4.82 9.06 -17.09
CA GLY A 300 -6.27 9.22 -17.16
C GLY A 300 -6.71 10.38 -18.06
N ALA A 301 -7.92 10.89 -17.85
CA ALA A 301 -8.54 11.90 -18.67
C ALA A 301 -8.18 13.34 -18.25
N ASN A 302 -8.22 14.28 -19.22
CA ASN A 302 -8.05 15.72 -19.02
C ASN A 302 -6.71 16.12 -18.37
N ASN A 303 -5.65 15.37 -18.63
CA ASN A 303 -4.30 15.67 -18.15
C ASN A 303 -3.58 16.62 -19.10
N ASN A 304 -2.70 17.46 -18.54
CA ASN A 304 -1.85 18.37 -19.29
C ASN A 304 -0.38 18.22 -18.86
N ILE A 305 0.41 17.54 -19.69
CA ILE A 305 1.84 17.38 -19.50
C ILE A 305 2.54 18.35 -20.42
N THR A 306 3.20 19.37 -19.83
CA THR A 306 3.65 20.51 -20.60
C THR A 306 5.14 20.44 -20.93
N ASN A 307 5.54 21.28 -21.75
CA ASN A 307 6.79 21.63 -22.39
C ASN A 307 8.08 21.18 -21.63
N GLY A 308 8.79 20.21 -22.20
CA GLY A 308 10.09 19.77 -21.70
C GLY A 308 10.05 19.01 -20.38
N ALA A 309 8.89 18.53 -19.92
CA ALA A 309 8.84 17.59 -18.81
C ALA A 309 9.48 16.25 -19.20
N ILE A 310 10.22 15.67 -18.27
CA ILE A 310 10.86 14.35 -18.42
C ILE A 310 10.13 13.36 -17.52
N LEU A 311 9.66 12.28 -18.11
CA LEU A 311 8.94 11.19 -17.45
C LEU A 311 9.75 9.92 -17.64
N HIS A 312 10.20 9.30 -16.54
CA HIS A 312 11.05 8.10 -16.64
C HIS A 312 10.58 6.98 -15.70
N GLY A 313 10.74 5.72 -16.16
CA GLY A 313 10.20 4.54 -15.51
C GLY A 313 8.70 4.34 -15.78
N ASN A 314 8.01 3.65 -14.89
CA ASN A 314 6.58 3.39 -15.00
C ASN A 314 5.79 4.43 -14.20
N ILE A 315 4.90 5.14 -14.87
CA ILE A 315 4.16 6.26 -14.28
C ILE A 315 2.66 6.06 -14.50
N LEU A 316 1.91 6.17 -13.42
CA LEU A 316 0.45 6.19 -13.45
C LEU A 316 -0.04 7.57 -13.00
N VAL A 317 -0.86 8.21 -13.81
CA VAL A 317 -1.46 9.53 -13.54
C VAL A 317 -2.97 9.41 -13.57
N GLY A 318 -3.63 9.89 -12.53
CA GLY A 318 -5.10 9.97 -12.46
C GLY A 318 -5.69 11.00 -13.45
N ASP A 319 -6.88 11.48 -13.15
CA ASP A 319 -7.57 12.44 -13.98
C ASP A 319 -7.28 13.89 -13.58
N GLN A 320 -7.36 14.82 -14.56
CA GLN A 320 -7.30 16.27 -14.33
C GLN A 320 -6.00 16.75 -13.68
N CYS A 321 -4.89 16.09 -13.98
CA CYS A 321 -3.58 16.46 -13.46
C CYS A 321 -2.83 17.40 -14.41
N ARG A 322 -1.91 18.15 -13.84
CA ARG A 322 -0.96 18.97 -14.58
C ARG A 322 0.47 18.65 -14.16
N ILE A 323 1.30 18.27 -15.14
CA ILE A 323 2.75 18.17 -14.98
C ILE A 323 3.32 19.34 -15.78
N SER A 324 3.87 20.33 -15.07
CA SER A 324 4.29 21.61 -15.66
C SER A 324 5.64 21.49 -16.36
N ASP A 325 6.09 22.61 -16.94
CA ASP A 325 7.31 22.68 -17.73
C ASP A 325 8.55 22.23 -16.96
N TYR A 326 9.41 21.48 -17.62
CA TYR A 326 10.72 21.03 -17.11
C TYR A 326 10.69 20.25 -15.78
N CYS A 327 9.58 19.63 -15.46
CA CYS A 327 9.53 18.69 -14.34
C CYS A 327 10.31 17.43 -14.67
N ASP A 328 10.94 16.83 -13.64
CA ASP A 328 11.51 15.48 -13.69
C ASP A 328 10.64 14.55 -12.84
N VAL A 329 10.00 13.57 -13.48
CA VAL A 329 9.05 12.67 -12.81
C VAL A 329 9.51 11.23 -12.98
N GLY A 330 9.95 10.64 -11.88
CA GLY A 330 10.37 9.23 -11.83
C GLY A 330 9.20 8.27 -11.62
N SER A 331 9.49 6.98 -11.47
CA SER A 331 8.49 5.94 -11.19
C SER A 331 7.51 6.37 -10.10
N THR A 332 6.23 6.58 -10.44
CA THR A 332 5.28 7.22 -9.53
C THR A 332 3.83 6.83 -9.82
N ALA A 333 2.99 6.93 -8.76
CA ALA A 333 1.54 6.94 -8.87
C ALA A 333 1.01 8.33 -8.44
N ILE A 334 0.42 9.06 -9.36
CA ILE A 334 -0.15 10.39 -9.14
C ILE A 334 -1.68 10.26 -9.13
N GLY A 335 -2.32 10.68 -8.04
CA GLY A 335 -3.76 10.71 -7.87
C GLY A 335 -4.46 11.72 -8.79
N ASN A 336 -5.74 11.95 -8.55
CA ASN A 336 -6.53 12.87 -9.35
C ASN A 336 -6.32 14.34 -8.96
N ARG A 337 -6.39 15.26 -9.92
CA ARG A 337 -6.32 16.72 -9.69
C ARG A 337 -5.03 17.18 -9.03
N CYS A 338 -3.93 16.48 -9.29
CA CYS A 338 -2.62 16.86 -8.80
C CYS A 338 -1.95 17.85 -9.73
N ILE A 339 -1.09 18.69 -9.16
CA ILE A 339 -0.28 19.64 -9.91
C ILE A 339 1.18 19.43 -9.50
N ILE A 340 2.04 19.16 -10.47
CA ILE A 340 3.49 19.20 -10.33
C ILE A 340 3.96 20.49 -10.98
N GLY A 341 4.44 21.42 -10.16
CA GLY A 341 4.84 22.78 -10.55
C GLY A 341 6.12 22.79 -11.37
N HIS A 342 6.36 23.87 -12.06
CA HIS A 342 7.51 24.07 -12.93
C HIS A 342 8.85 23.70 -12.27
N GLY A 343 9.65 22.88 -12.97
CA GLY A 343 10.98 22.45 -12.52
C GLY A 343 10.98 21.63 -11.22
N ALA A 344 9.85 21.05 -10.83
CA ALA A 344 9.80 20.16 -9.68
C ALA A 344 10.24 18.75 -10.06
N GLU A 345 10.90 18.09 -9.12
CA GLU A 345 11.27 16.67 -9.18
C GLU A 345 10.35 15.85 -8.28
N MET A 346 9.86 14.71 -8.78
CA MET A 346 8.95 13.85 -8.04
C MET A 346 9.19 12.37 -8.29
N SER A 347 9.30 11.62 -7.19
CA SER A 347 9.24 10.15 -7.21
C SER A 347 8.38 9.63 -6.06
N GLY A 348 7.64 8.51 -6.28
CA GLY A 348 6.81 7.89 -5.25
C GLY A 348 5.31 8.05 -5.47
N VAL A 349 4.54 8.56 -4.50
CA VAL A 349 3.07 8.54 -4.55
C VAL A 349 2.48 9.87 -4.15
N LEU A 350 1.62 10.43 -4.99
CA LEU A 350 0.74 11.53 -4.65
C LEU A 350 -0.70 11.02 -4.58
N PHE A 351 -1.38 11.22 -3.45
CA PHE A 351 -2.82 11.02 -3.38
C PHE A 351 -3.57 12.15 -4.09
N ASP A 352 -4.90 12.17 -4.05
CA ASP A 352 -5.68 13.16 -4.77
C ASP A 352 -5.41 14.61 -4.31
N LYS A 353 -5.42 15.54 -5.25
CA LYS A 353 -5.35 17.00 -5.00
C LYS A 353 -4.05 17.46 -4.32
N VAL A 354 -2.95 16.78 -4.56
CA VAL A 354 -1.63 17.26 -4.09
C VAL A 354 -1.13 18.34 -5.03
N TYR A 355 -0.61 19.42 -4.47
CA TYR A 355 0.02 20.50 -5.21
C TYR A 355 1.49 20.66 -4.80
N LEU A 356 2.39 20.33 -5.72
CA LEU A 356 3.81 20.68 -5.61
C LEU A 356 4.04 22.01 -6.31
N TYR A 357 4.48 23.03 -5.57
CA TYR A 357 4.92 24.28 -6.17
C TYR A 357 6.22 24.09 -6.95
N HIS A 358 6.72 25.14 -7.58
CA HIS A 358 7.93 25.06 -8.41
C HIS A 358 9.20 24.71 -7.61
N TYR A 359 10.14 24.04 -8.28
CA TYR A 359 11.46 23.68 -7.73
C TYR A 359 11.42 22.81 -6.46
N CYS A 360 10.37 22.05 -6.23
CA CYS A 360 10.34 21.07 -5.18
C CYS A 360 11.12 19.81 -5.59
N GLU A 361 11.80 19.16 -4.65
CA GLU A 361 12.39 17.82 -4.80
C GLU A 361 11.72 16.88 -3.80
N MET A 362 10.82 16.03 -4.30
CA MET A 362 9.94 15.24 -3.45
C MET A 362 10.10 13.73 -3.72
N SER A 363 10.35 12.98 -2.65
CA SER A 363 10.42 11.52 -2.70
C SER A 363 9.68 10.90 -1.52
N GLY A 364 8.66 10.06 -1.80
CA GLY A 364 7.87 9.40 -0.77
C GLY A 364 6.39 9.29 -1.06
N VAL A 365 5.55 9.36 -0.02
CA VAL A 365 4.08 9.28 -0.13
C VAL A 365 3.45 10.52 0.47
N PHE A 366 2.63 11.22 -0.31
CA PHE A 366 2.01 12.49 0.06
C PHE A 366 0.49 12.35 0.05
N GLY A 367 -0.14 12.56 1.20
CA GLY A 367 -1.57 12.40 1.42
C GLY A 367 -2.44 13.39 0.65
N CYS A 368 -3.75 13.17 0.68
CA CYS A 368 -4.72 14.00 -0.05
C CYS A 368 -4.65 15.47 0.34
N ALA A 369 -4.83 16.35 -0.65
CA ALA A 369 -4.92 17.80 -0.47
C ALA A 369 -3.71 18.39 0.29
N THR A 370 -2.54 17.83 0.09
CA THR A 370 -1.26 18.32 0.62
C THR A 370 -0.73 19.42 -0.31
N ASP A 371 -0.24 20.49 0.27
CA ASP A 371 0.20 21.70 -0.42
C ASP A 371 1.68 21.97 -0.09
N ILE A 372 2.56 21.69 -1.04
CA ILE A 372 4.02 21.72 -0.86
C ILE A 372 4.59 23.03 -1.38
N GLY A 373 5.05 23.89 -0.46
CA GLY A 373 5.64 25.19 -0.78
C GLY A 373 6.87 25.09 -1.68
N ALA A 374 7.11 26.13 -2.47
CA ALA A 374 8.19 26.20 -3.44
C ALA A 374 9.56 25.85 -2.83
N ALA A 375 10.39 25.13 -3.58
CA ALA A 375 11.73 24.70 -3.18
C ALA A 375 11.75 23.90 -1.86
N THR A 376 10.68 23.19 -1.53
CA THR A 376 10.73 22.18 -0.47
C THR A 376 11.52 20.97 -0.96
N VAL A 377 12.43 20.45 -0.14
CA VAL A 377 13.30 19.32 -0.47
C VAL A 377 13.10 18.18 0.53
N CYS A 378 12.94 16.98 0.03
CA CYS A 378 13.01 15.73 0.81
C CYS A 378 14.39 15.09 0.63
N GLY A 379 15.21 15.11 1.68
CA GLY A 379 16.47 14.36 1.67
C GLY A 379 16.22 12.86 1.58
N THR A 380 16.97 12.19 0.71
CA THR A 380 16.84 10.74 0.47
C THR A 380 18.11 9.97 0.86
N LEU A 381 19.21 10.67 1.19
CA LEU A 381 20.47 10.08 1.58
C LEU A 381 20.88 10.55 2.97
N ARG A 382 21.34 9.62 3.79
CA ARG A 382 21.99 9.90 5.07
C ARG A 382 23.50 9.99 4.85
N PHE A 383 24.20 10.72 5.72
CA PHE A 383 25.67 10.86 5.64
C PHE A 383 26.43 9.55 5.92
N ASP A 384 25.77 8.56 6.52
CA ASP A 384 26.31 7.23 6.81
C ASP A 384 25.86 6.18 5.79
N ASP A 385 25.22 6.58 4.69
CA ASP A 385 24.63 5.73 3.65
C ASP A 385 23.64 4.67 4.17
N GLY A 386 23.17 4.83 5.41
CA GLY A 386 22.30 3.89 6.08
C GLY A 386 20.80 4.14 5.85
N ASP A 387 19.99 3.16 6.27
CA ASP A 387 18.55 3.26 6.30
C ASP A 387 18.05 3.96 7.58
N THR A 388 16.99 4.73 7.47
CA THR A 388 16.40 5.45 8.60
C THR A 388 15.45 4.56 9.37
N PRO A 389 15.72 4.23 10.66
CA PRO A 389 14.76 3.53 11.49
C PRO A 389 13.53 4.41 11.75
N MET A 390 12.34 3.80 11.67
CA MET A 390 11.06 4.46 11.96
C MET A 390 10.42 3.88 13.22
N ARG A 391 9.83 4.74 14.05
CA ARG A 391 9.16 4.29 15.26
C ARG A 391 7.72 3.88 14.96
N VAL A 392 7.39 2.59 15.11
CA VAL A 392 6.05 2.03 14.92
C VAL A 392 5.53 1.51 16.26
N GLU A 393 4.45 2.10 16.77
CA GLU A 393 3.83 1.71 18.07
C GLU A 393 4.84 1.45 19.20
N GLY A 394 5.86 2.32 19.29
CA GLY A 394 6.86 2.28 20.36
C GLY A 394 8.14 1.49 20.04
N ARG A 395 8.15 0.67 18.99
CA ARG A 395 9.36 -0.05 18.51
C ARG A 395 10.01 0.69 17.36
N TYR A 396 11.32 0.50 17.19
CA TYR A 396 12.01 0.95 15.98
C TYR A 396 12.07 -0.22 14.99
N GLU A 397 11.65 0.06 13.76
CA GLU A 397 11.71 -0.87 12.65
C GLU A 397 12.48 -0.20 11.50
N VAL A 398 13.31 -0.95 10.78
CA VAL A 398 14.01 -0.48 9.60
C VAL A 398 13.22 -0.93 8.39
N PRO A 399 12.64 0.00 7.61
CA PRO A 399 11.89 -0.37 6.42
C PRO A 399 12.79 -1.09 5.40
N SER A 400 12.33 -2.22 4.88
CA SER A 400 12.99 -2.93 3.77
C SER A 400 12.84 -2.21 2.43
N TYR A 401 11.95 -1.21 2.36
CA TYR A 401 11.64 -0.40 1.18
C TYR A 401 11.37 1.05 1.58
N GLY A 402 12.01 2.02 0.90
CA GLY A 402 11.74 3.45 1.14
C GLY A 402 12.09 3.96 2.54
N ALA A 403 13.11 3.41 3.19
CA ALA A 403 13.53 3.80 4.54
C ALA A 403 13.85 5.30 4.67
N ASN A 404 14.35 5.92 3.61
CA ASN A 404 14.71 7.33 3.58
C ASN A 404 13.65 8.22 2.91
N ALA A 405 12.51 7.65 2.47
CA ALA A 405 11.42 8.41 1.87
C ALA A 405 10.65 9.23 2.92
N THR A 406 10.00 10.29 2.48
CA THR A 406 9.10 11.10 3.31
C THR A 406 7.67 10.54 3.27
N TYR A 407 7.02 10.46 4.43
CA TYR A 407 5.63 10.01 4.56
C TYR A 407 4.78 11.12 5.17
N MET A 408 3.97 11.77 4.35
CA MET A 408 3.17 12.93 4.75
C MET A 408 1.68 12.60 4.66
N GLY A 409 0.96 12.81 5.77
CA GLY A 409 -0.49 12.59 5.87
C GLY A 409 -1.32 13.59 5.08
N ASP A 410 -2.64 13.46 5.19
CA ASP A 410 -3.60 14.30 4.47
C ASP A 410 -3.60 15.75 4.98
N TYR A 411 -3.92 16.72 4.10
CA TYR A 411 -4.11 18.14 4.43
C TYR A 411 -2.90 18.82 5.07
N CYS A 412 -1.69 18.36 4.77
CA CYS A 412 -0.47 18.99 5.24
C CYS A 412 -0.05 20.16 4.34
N ARG A 413 0.77 21.04 4.90
CA ARG A 413 1.38 22.14 4.15
C ARG A 413 2.85 22.30 4.52
N THR A 414 3.68 22.67 3.54
CA THR A 414 5.03 23.16 3.79
C THR A 414 5.16 24.61 3.35
N GLY A 415 5.93 25.39 4.08
CA GLY A 415 6.37 26.71 3.64
C GLY A 415 7.50 26.58 2.61
N VAL A 416 7.83 27.70 1.96
CA VAL A 416 8.94 27.76 1.00
C VAL A 416 10.26 27.40 1.64
N ASN A 417 11.15 26.71 0.89
CA ASN A 417 12.47 26.27 1.36
C ASN A 417 12.46 25.42 2.64
N ALA A 418 11.38 24.66 2.89
CA ALA A 418 11.41 23.63 3.95
C ALA A 418 12.28 22.46 3.52
N ILE A 419 13.07 21.92 4.44
CA ILE A 419 13.93 20.74 4.22
C ILE A 419 13.46 19.62 5.13
N ILE A 420 13.08 18.49 4.57
CA ILE A 420 12.64 17.32 5.31
C ILE A 420 13.77 16.29 5.27
N MET A 421 14.33 15.94 6.44
CA MET A 421 15.42 14.99 6.52
C MET A 421 14.95 13.56 6.19
N PRO A 422 15.85 12.64 5.78
CA PRO A 422 15.50 11.29 5.35
C PRO A 422 14.64 10.53 6.34
N GLY A 423 13.59 9.84 5.83
CA GLY A 423 12.74 8.95 6.60
C GLY A 423 11.79 9.66 7.57
N ARG A 424 11.49 10.95 7.38
CA ARG A 424 10.58 11.68 8.29
C ARG A 424 9.12 11.46 7.93
N ARG A 425 8.29 11.43 8.98
CA ARG A 425 6.84 11.30 8.87
C ARG A 425 6.17 12.55 9.40
N ILE A 426 5.16 13.02 8.67
CA ILE A 426 4.40 14.22 9.01
C ILE A 426 2.93 13.86 9.11
N GLY A 427 2.37 13.98 10.32
CA GLY A 427 0.98 13.66 10.61
C GLY A 427 0.00 14.58 9.88
N SER A 428 -1.21 14.09 9.62
CA SER A 428 -2.26 14.82 8.90
C SER A 428 -2.61 16.16 9.55
N TYR A 429 -3.04 17.14 8.74
CA TYR A 429 -3.38 18.50 9.19
C TYR A 429 -2.23 19.27 9.82
N SER A 430 -0.97 18.96 9.44
CA SER A 430 0.21 19.62 10.01
C SER A 430 0.85 20.60 9.03
N VAL A 431 1.60 21.55 9.58
CA VAL A 431 2.29 22.57 8.83
C VAL A 431 3.76 22.59 9.22
N VAL A 432 4.63 22.50 8.21
CA VAL A 432 6.07 22.76 8.34
C VAL A 432 6.35 24.14 7.77
N GLY A 433 6.73 25.09 8.61
CA GLY A 433 6.93 26.50 8.24
C GLY A 433 8.08 26.75 7.25
N PRO A 434 8.17 27.96 6.70
CA PRO A 434 9.22 28.29 5.75
C PRO A 434 10.62 28.22 6.39
N GLY A 435 11.58 27.70 5.63
CA GLY A 435 12.97 27.59 6.06
C GLY A 435 13.22 26.64 7.23
N VAL A 436 12.23 25.81 7.60
CA VAL A 436 12.41 24.78 8.64
C VAL A 436 13.23 23.63 8.10
N ILE A 437 14.24 23.18 8.84
CA ILE A 437 14.94 21.91 8.63
C ILE A 437 14.37 20.91 9.63
N LEU A 438 13.62 19.92 9.13
CA LEU A 438 12.88 18.98 9.94
C LEU A 438 13.69 17.71 10.18
N TYR A 439 14.14 17.50 11.42
CA TYR A 439 14.92 16.32 11.84
C TYR A 439 14.08 15.22 12.48
N ASP A 440 12.88 15.55 12.97
CA ASP A 440 12.01 14.63 13.70
C ASP A 440 10.65 14.49 13.05
N ASP A 441 9.92 13.41 13.38
CA ASP A 441 8.53 13.22 12.97
C ASP A 441 7.64 14.32 13.56
N VAL A 442 6.63 14.75 12.79
CA VAL A 442 5.65 15.77 13.22
C VAL A 442 4.32 15.10 13.55
N PRO A 443 3.83 15.20 14.79
CA PRO A 443 2.50 14.70 15.13
C PRO A 443 1.40 15.38 14.31
N SER A 444 0.27 14.70 14.13
CA SER A 444 -0.91 15.28 13.45
C SER A 444 -1.38 16.58 14.14
N LYS A 445 -1.96 17.49 13.36
CA LYS A 445 -2.50 18.78 13.82
C LYS A 445 -1.46 19.67 14.49
N THR A 446 -0.21 19.62 14.03
CA THR A 446 0.92 20.36 14.61
C THR A 446 1.50 21.34 13.60
N MET A 447 1.83 22.54 14.05
CA MET A 447 2.57 23.52 13.27
C MET A 447 3.99 23.65 13.81
N ILE A 448 4.98 23.43 12.95
CA ILE A 448 6.41 23.62 13.26
C ILE A 448 6.91 24.89 12.56
N MET A 449 7.54 25.79 13.32
CA MET A 449 8.08 27.07 12.82
C MET A 449 9.53 27.24 13.29
N ALA A 450 10.39 27.76 12.42
CA ALA A 450 11.74 28.15 12.79
C ALA A 450 11.71 29.46 13.59
N LYS A 451 12.55 29.55 14.64
CA LYS A 451 12.84 30.81 15.32
C LYS A 451 14.13 31.37 14.75
N GLN A 452 14.08 32.59 14.19
CA GLN A 452 15.23 33.25 13.59
C GLN A 452 15.74 34.38 14.48
N GLU A 453 17.03 34.51 14.59
CA GLU A 453 17.71 35.68 15.15
C GLU A 453 18.22 36.54 14.01
N LEU A 454 17.81 37.81 13.96
CA LEU A 454 18.15 38.72 12.90
C LEU A 454 19.15 39.78 13.44
N VAL A 455 20.19 40.05 12.68
CA VAL A 455 21.15 41.11 12.97
C VAL A 455 20.99 42.20 11.91
N SER A 456 20.65 43.41 12.35
CA SER A 456 20.57 44.58 11.48
C SER A 456 21.81 45.41 11.58
N LYS A 457 22.35 45.81 10.44
CA LYS A 457 23.47 46.74 10.34
C LYS A 457 23.17 47.82 9.31
N PRO A 458 23.58 49.05 9.50
CA PRO A 458 23.48 50.08 8.48
C PRO A 458 24.16 49.63 7.19
N TRP A 459 23.52 49.86 6.07
CA TRP A 459 24.00 49.59 4.73
C TRP A 459 23.61 50.75 3.81
N GLY A 460 24.50 51.25 2.98
CA GLY A 460 24.25 52.35 2.08
C GLY A 460 25.33 52.51 1.02
N PRO A 461 25.23 53.53 0.13
CA PRO A 461 26.18 53.77 -0.96
C PRO A 461 27.65 53.90 -0.48
N GLU A 462 27.86 54.51 0.68
CA GLU A 462 29.20 54.65 1.31
C GLU A 462 29.91 53.34 1.59
N ARG A 463 29.14 52.21 1.66
CA ARG A 463 29.71 50.86 1.86
C ARG A 463 30.27 50.24 0.58
N TYR A 464 29.88 50.78 -0.56
CA TYR A 464 30.38 50.35 -1.87
C TYR A 464 31.65 51.09 -2.32
N GLY A 465 32.15 52.03 -1.50
CA GLY A 465 33.32 52.82 -1.84
C GLY A 465 33.06 53.85 -2.93
N TRP A 466 31.84 54.40 -2.95
CA TRP A 466 31.41 55.44 -3.89
C TRP A 466 31.76 56.80 -3.36
#